data_c22587da33f79ab81452877dd16849b4
#
_entry.id   c22587da33f79ab81452877dd16849b4
#
_cell.length_a   1.000
_cell.length_b   1.000
_cell.length_c   1.000
_cell.angle_alpha   90.00
_cell.angle_beta   90.00
_cell.angle_gamma   90.00
#
_symmetry.space_group_name_H-M   'P 1'
#
loop_
_entity.id
_entity.type
_entity.pdbx_description
1 polymer ?
#
loop_
_entity_poly.entity_id
_entity_poly.type
_entity_poly.pdbx_seq_one_letter_code
_entity_poly.pdbx_strand_id
1 'polypeptide(L)'
;FNIVNDKIHLTISRFFGPSLGKVNIPDSLIIKLNNYIDEIIAKDTNEAQLNDYGPNLAGQVKQEIKLPKHIVEGELLDYLISISKLYVKLSTTQEITKFELMSTWIVRQFENEYNPAHVHGGHLSGAGYLKLPNSFGKTIQEKKKNIHGNINFIHGTEQFLSKGAISEKPCVGDFYIFPHYLFHSVNPFIG
;
A
#
# COMPACT_ATOMS: atom_id res chain seq x y z
N PHE A 1 -11.42 -17.29 6.98
CA PHE A 1 -10.94 -18.48 6.26
C PHE A 1 -9.50 -18.24 5.86
N ASN A 2 -8.58 -19.09 6.32
CA ASN A 2 -7.18 -19.08 5.91
C ASN A 2 -6.98 -20.23 4.94
N ILE A 3 -6.59 -19.95 3.70
CA ILE A 3 -6.12 -20.97 2.77
C ILE A 3 -4.62 -20.79 2.66
N VAL A 4 -3.88 -21.79 3.10
CA VAL A 4 -2.43 -21.87 2.93
C VAL A 4 -2.20 -22.48 1.56
N ASN A 5 -1.76 -21.66 0.61
CA ASN A 5 -1.03 -22.16 -0.53
C ASN A 5 0.45 -22.02 -0.14
N ASP A 6 1.29 -23.04 -0.24
CA ASP A 6 2.62 -23.16 0.39
C ASP A 6 3.59 -21.97 0.25
N LYS A 7 3.20 -20.90 -0.46
CA LYS A 7 4.02 -19.71 -0.72
C LYS A 7 3.36 -18.36 -0.38
N ILE A 8 2.03 -18.28 -0.22
CA ILE A 8 1.34 -17.01 0.04
C ILE A 8 0.34 -17.19 1.16
N HIS A 9 0.51 -16.47 2.26
CA HIS A 9 -0.44 -16.39 3.34
C HIS A 9 -1.18 -15.05 3.28
N LEU A 10 -2.45 -15.06 2.84
CA LEU A 10 -3.33 -13.90 2.78
C LEU A 10 -4.39 -13.98 3.85
N THR A 11 -4.45 -12.97 4.73
CA THR A 11 -5.53 -12.80 5.69
C THR A 11 -6.58 -11.83 5.15
N ILE A 12 -7.84 -12.25 5.12
CA ILE A 12 -8.99 -11.41 4.76
C ILE A 12 -9.70 -10.99 6.04
N SER A 13 -9.87 -9.68 6.21
CA SER A 13 -10.66 -9.09 7.28
C SER A 13 -11.80 -8.27 6.68
N ARG A 14 -13.00 -8.44 7.24
CA ARG A 14 -14.20 -7.72 6.84
C ARG A 14 -14.76 -6.97 8.04
N PHE A 15 -14.23 -5.79 8.27
CA PHE A 15 -14.60 -4.98 9.44
C PHE A 15 -15.90 -4.20 9.24
N PHE A 16 -16.22 -3.91 7.98
CA PHE A 16 -17.45 -3.25 7.51
C PHE A 16 -17.78 -3.81 6.11
N GLY A 17 -18.41 -3.18 5.20
CA GLY A 17 -18.81 -3.74 3.92
C GLY A 17 -17.68 -4.35 3.07
N PRO A 18 -16.65 -3.58 2.64
CA PRO A 18 -15.54 -4.08 1.85
C PRO A 18 -14.59 -4.97 2.65
N SER A 19 -13.99 -5.95 1.99
CA SER A 19 -12.94 -6.78 2.56
C SER A 19 -11.60 -6.03 2.52
N LEU A 20 -10.78 -6.20 3.55
CA LEU A 20 -9.39 -5.77 3.58
C LEU A 20 -8.51 -7.02 3.65
N GLY A 21 -7.64 -7.19 2.66
CA GLY A 21 -6.66 -8.27 2.62
C GLY A 21 -5.32 -7.76 3.12
N LYS A 22 -4.62 -8.58 3.91
CA LYS A 22 -3.25 -8.33 4.33
C LYS A 22 -2.38 -9.52 3.96
N VAL A 23 -1.25 -9.27 3.31
CA VAL A 23 -0.31 -10.28 2.82
C VAL A 23 1.12 -9.75 2.95
N ASN A 24 2.11 -10.62 2.98
CA ASN A 24 3.51 -10.22 3.01
C ASN A 24 4.10 -10.11 1.60
N ILE A 25 4.86 -9.04 1.38
CA ILE A 25 5.71 -8.87 0.20
C ILE A 25 6.92 -9.81 0.35
N PRO A 26 7.29 -10.61 -0.66
CA PRO A 26 8.51 -11.39 -0.64
C PRO A 26 9.77 -10.54 -0.43
N ASP A 27 10.71 -11.02 0.38
CA ASP A 27 11.96 -10.30 0.67
C ASP A 27 12.75 -9.95 -0.60
N SER A 28 12.75 -10.84 -1.61
CA SER A 28 13.35 -10.58 -2.92
C SER A 28 12.79 -9.34 -3.60
N LEU A 29 11.47 -9.14 -3.55
CA LEU A 29 10.82 -7.95 -4.09
C LEU A 29 11.13 -6.70 -3.27
N ILE A 30 11.17 -6.80 -1.95
CA ILE A 30 11.54 -5.67 -1.07
C ILE A 30 12.94 -5.19 -1.42
N ILE A 31 13.90 -6.11 -1.52
CA ILE A 31 15.29 -5.80 -1.87
C ILE A 31 15.37 -5.20 -3.28
N LYS A 32 14.75 -5.85 -4.27
CA LYS A 32 14.77 -5.40 -5.67
C LYS A 32 14.23 -3.96 -5.82
N LEU A 33 13.08 -3.67 -5.21
CA LEU A 33 12.42 -2.38 -5.35
C LEU A 33 13.16 -1.27 -4.59
N ASN A 34 13.67 -1.55 -3.40
CA ASN A 34 14.50 -0.60 -2.66
C ASN A 34 15.80 -0.28 -3.42
N ASN A 35 16.50 -1.30 -3.94
CA ASN A 35 17.73 -1.09 -4.71
C ASN A 35 17.48 -0.24 -5.96
N TYR A 36 16.40 -0.52 -6.70
CA TYR A 36 16.04 0.27 -7.88
C TYR A 36 15.82 1.75 -7.52
N ILE A 37 15.01 2.02 -6.50
CA ILE A 37 14.70 3.39 -6.07
C ILE A 37 15.95 4.11 -5.53
N ASP A 38 16.73 3.45 -4.69
CA ASP A 38 17.95 4.04 -4.13
C ASP A 38 18.97 4.33 -5.25
N GLU A 39 19.06 3.48 -6.30
CA GLU A 39 19.93 3.68 -7.45
C GLU A 39 19.53 4.89 -8.30
N ILE A 40 18.27 5.02 -8.71
CA ILE A 40 17.81 6.13 -9.57
C ILE A 40 17.87 7.48 -8.85
N ILE A 41 17.71 7.49 -7.52
CA ILE A 41 17.83 8.71 -6.70
C ILE A 41 19.28 9.10 -6.49
N ALA A 42 20.18 8.13 -6.17
CA ALA A 42 21.59 8.38 -5.92
C ALA A 42 22.33 8.89 -7.17
N LYS A 43 21.93 8.45 -8.35
CA LYS A 43 22.56 8.84 -9.62
C LYS A 43 22.13 10.21 -10.13
N ASP A 44 21.21 10.91 -9.44
CA ASP A 44 20.60 12.18 -9.91
C ASP A 44 20.19 12.08 -11.40
N THR A 45 19.67 10.91 -11.78
CA THR A 45 19.34 10.62 -13.15
C THR A 45 18.04 11.33 -13.52
N ASN A 46 17.94 11.78 -14.75
CA ASN A 46 16.68 12.25 -15.34
C ASN A 46 15.56 11.20 -15.20
N GLU A 47 15.90 9.93 -14.89
CA GLU A 47 14.93 8.85 -14.75
C GLU A 47 13.93 9.07 -13.62
N ALA A 48 14.38 9.55 -12.46
CA ALA A 48 13.47 9.88 -11.37
C ALA A 48 12.50 11.01 -11.75
N GLN A 49 12.98 12.02 -12.49
CA GLN A 49 12.16 13.12 -12.98
C GLN A 49 11.21 12.69 -14.11
N LEU A 50 11.69 11.86 -15.03
CA LEU A 50 10.86 11.33 -16.13
C LEU A 50 9.74 10.41 -15.63
N ASN A 51 9.94 9.75 -14.50
CA ASN A 51 8.97 8.88 -13.87
C ASN A 51 8.21 9.55 -12.73
N ASP A 52 8.33 10.88 -12.54
CA ASP A 52 7.53 11.60 -11.54
C ASP A 52 6.03 11.41 -11.81
N TYR A 53 5.37 10.82 -10.83
CA TYR A 53 3.94 10.50 -10.90
C TYR A 53 3.09 11.37 -9.97
N GLY A 54 3.72 12.17 -9.12
CA GLY A 54 3.08 13.05 -8.15
C GLY A 54 1.95 13.91 -8.71
N PRO A 55 2.07 14.54 -9.90
CA PRO A 55 0.99 15.32 -10.50
C PRO A 55 -0.31 14.54 -10.74
N ASN A 56 -0.27 13.21 -10.76
CA ASN A 56 -1.41 12.33 -10.97
C ASN A 56 -2.01 11.76 -9.68
N LEU A 57 -1.40 12.06 -8.53
CA LEU A 57 -1.72 11.45 -7.24
C LEU A 57 -2.21 12.50 -6.23
N ALA A 58 -2.83 12.01 -5.16
CA ALA A 58 -3.36 12.86 -4.09
C ALA A 58 -2.31 13.20 -3.01
N GLY A 59 -1.17 12.53 -3.01
CA GLY A 59 -0.12 12.65 -2.00
C GLY A 59 0.38 14.09 -1.82
N GLN A 60 0.64 14.46 -0.59
CA GLN A 60 1.37 15.68 -0.22
C GLN A 60 2.79 15.26 0.14
N VAL A 61 3.47 14.69 -0.84
CA VAL A 61 4.81 14.10 -0.75
C VAL A 61 5.66 14.55 -1.93
N LYS A 62 6.96 14.63 -1.72
CA LYS A 62 7.91 15.16 -2.72
C LYS A 62 8.29 14.15 -3.79
N GLN A 63 8.20 12.85 -3.49
CA GLN A 63 8.71 11.82 -4.38
C GLN A 63 7.70 10.69 -4.54
N GLU A 64 7.04 10.68 -5.69
CA GLU A 64 6.16 9.61 -6.15
C GLU A 64 6.62 9.17 -7.54
N ILE A 65 7.21 7.99 -7.62
CA ILE A 65 7.93 7.53 -8.80
C ILE A 65 7.20 6.34 -9.41
N LYS A 66 6.72 6.49 -10.64
CA LYS A 66 6.10 5.42 -11.41
C LYS A 66 7.15 4.33 -11.69
N LEU A 67 6.78 3.08 -11.46
CA LEU A 67 7.66 1.96 -11.79
C LEU A 67 7.62 1.69 -13.29
N PRO A 68 8.79 1.66 -13.96
CA PRO A 68 8.85 1.36 -15.38
C PRO A 68 8.58 -0.13 -15.64
N LYS A 69 8.21 -0.43 -16.87
CA LYS A 69 7.77 -1.75 -17.30
C LYS A 69 8.77 -2.88 -16.95
N HIS A 70 10.06 -2.64 -17.16
CA HIS A 70 11.12 -3.65 -16.91
C HIS A 70 11.30 -3.98 -15.41
N ILE A 71 10.86 -3.11 -14.51
CA ILE A 71 10.87 -3.38 -13.05
C ILE A 71 9.60 -4.12 -12.64
N VAL A 72 8.47 -3.80 -13.30
CA VAL A 72 7.16 -4.39 -13.01
C VAL A 72 7.06 -5.82 -13.56
N GLU A 73 7.52 -6.06 -14.79
CA GLU A 73 7.45 -7.38 -15.44
C GLU A 73 8.23 -8.44 -14.67
N GLY A 74 7.71 -9.66 -14.68
CA GLY A 74 8.25 -10.79 -13.94
C GLY A 74 7.72 -10.84 -12.50
N GLU A 75 8.60 -10.95 -11.53
CA GLU A 75 8.27 -11.29 -10.14
C GLU A 75 7.22 -10.38 -9.49
N LEU A 76 7.30 -9.06 -9.70
CA LEU A 76 6.32 -8.13 -9.13
C LEU A 76 4.93 -8.33 -9.75
N LEU A 77 4.87 -8.45 -11.08
CA LEU A 77 3.60 -8.67 -11.78
C LEU A 77 2.99 -10.02 -11.40
N ASP A 78 3.79 -11.07 -11.32
CA ASP A 78 3.35 -12.42 -10.93
C ASP A 78 2.83 -12.43 -9.48
N TYR A 79 3.50 -11.71 -8.59
CA TYR A 79 3.05 -11.51 -7.22
C TYR A 79 1.69 -10.80 -7.17
N LEU A 80 1.55 -9.67 -7.88
CA LEU A 80 0.30 -8.89 -7.91
C LEU A 80 -0.87 -9.68 -8.51
N ILE A 81 -0.62 -10.46 -9.57
CA ILE A 81 -1.63 -11.37 -10.15
C ILE A 81 -2.07 -12.40 -9.11
N SER A 82 -1.10 -13.04 -8.44
CA SER A 82 -1.36 -14.12 -7.50
C SER A 82 -2.18 -13.65 -6.30
N ILE A 83 -1.80 -12.53 -5.69
CA ILE A 83 -2.54 -11.98 -4.54
C ILE A 83 -3.91 -11.47 -4.93
N SER A 84 -4.07 -10.89 -6.14
CA SER A 84 -5.37 -10.43 -6.64
C SER A 84 -6.33 -11.57 -6.87
N LYS A 85 -5.87 -12.66 -7.50
CA LYS A 85 -6.66 -13.89 -7.68
C LYS A 85 -7.10 -14.47 -6.33
N LEU A 86 -6.16 -14.57 -5.40
CA LEU A 86 -6.43 -15.12 -4.07
C LEU A 86 -7.41 -14.22 -3.28
N TYR A 87 -7.21 -12.90 -3.31
CA TYR A 87 -8.08 -11.94 -2.66
C TYR A 87 -9.53 -12.03 -3.18
N VAL A 88 -9.73 -12.05 -4.49
CA VAL A 88 -11.08 -12.15 -5.08
C VAL A 88 -11.71 -13.48 -4.72
N LYS A 89 -10.98 -14.58 -4.83
CA LYS A 89 -11.49 -15.93 -4.46
C LYS A 89 -11.93 -16.01 -3.01
N LEU A 90 -11.12 -15.49 -2.08
CA LEU A 90 -11.43 -15.49 -0.64
C LEU A 90 -12.55 -14.52 -0.26
N SER A 91 -12.66 -13.40 -0.97
CA SER A 91 -13.67 -12.37 -0.67
C SER A 91 -15.04 -12.68 -1.26
N THR A 92 -15.11 -13.37 -2.41
CA THR A 92 -16.34 -13.52 -3.21
C THR A 92 -16.66 -14.95 -3.60
N THR A 93 -15.74 -15.91 -3.39
CA THR A 93 -15.77 -17.27 -3.94
C THR A 93 -15.68 -17.38 -5.46
N GLN A 94 -15.53 -16.25 -6.17
CA GLN A 94 -15.37 -16.20 -7.63
C GLN A 94 -13.91 -16.28 -8.03
N GLU A 95 -13.66 -16.64 -9.27
CA GLU A 95 -12.33 -16.63 -9.88
C GLU A 95 -12.26 -15.56 -10.97
N ILE A 96 -11.13 -14.81 -10.99
CA ILE A 96 -10.87 -13.85 -12.06
C ILE A 96 -10.12 -14.53 -13.20
N THR A 97 -10.57 -14.28 -14.42
CA THR A 97 -9.98 -14.84 -15.65
C THR A 97 -9.08 -13.86 -16.37
N LYS A 98 -9.24 -12.55 -16.13
CA LYS A 98 -8.44 -11.48 -16.73
C LYS A 98 -7.87 -10.57 -15.64
N PHE A 99 -6.60 -10.23 -15.77
CA PHE A 99 -5.91 -9.23 -14.93
C PHE A 99 -5.28 -8.16 -15.83
N GLU A 100 -5.43 -6.92 -15.44
CA GLU A 100 -4.79 -5.77 -16.06
C GLU A 100 -4.24 -4.86 -14.98
N LEU A 101 -2.94 -4.61 -15.02
CA LEU A 101 -2.28 -3.69 -14.11
C LEU A 101 -2.33 -2.28 -14.70
N MET A 102 -3.10 -1.39 -14.09
CA MET A 102 -3.27 -0.02 -14.56
C MET A 102 -2.03 0.83 -14.28
N SER A 103 -1.53 0.80 -13.05
CA SER A 103 -0.35 1.56 -12.64
C SER A 103 0.27 1.00 -11.36
N THR A 104 1.57 1.24 -11.20
CA THR A 104 2.33 1.02 -9.96
C THR A 104 3.32 2.14 -9.78
N TRP A 105 3.47 2.58 -8.55
CA TRP A 105 4.43 3.62 -8.19
C TRP A 105 4.97 3.38 -6.78
N ILE A 106 6.09 4.01 -6.45
CA ILE A 106 6.68 4.02 -5.12
C ILE A 106 6.57 5.43 -4.56
N VAL A 107 6.11 5.53 -3.32
CA VAL A 107 6.06 6.76 -2.54
C VAL A 107 7.23 6.76 -1.57
N ARG A 108 8.05 7.81 -1.59
CA ARG A 108 9.03 8.09 -0.54
C ARG A 108 8.50 9.25 0.30
N GLN A 109 7.84 8.88 1.38
CA GLN A 109 7.28 9.84 2.32
C GLN A 109 8.35 10.23 3.36
N PHE A 110 8.57 11.52 3.51
CA PHE A 110 9.48 12.10 4.49
C PHE A 110 8.69 12.74 5.65
N GLU A 111 9.44 13.30 6.62
CA GLU A 111 8.86 13.99 7.76
C GLU A 111 7.85 15.07 7.34
N ASN A 112 6.71 15.12 8.05
CA ASN A 112 5.57 16.01 7.81
C ASN A 112 4.81 15.80 6.48
N GLU A 113 5.26 14.89 5.62
CA GLU A 113 4.54 14.51 4.42
C GLU A 113 3.44 13.50 4.75
N TYR A 114 2.38 13.46 3.93
CA TYR A 114 1.25 12.58 4.15
C TYR A 114 0.48 12.29 2.87
N ASN A 115 -0.33 11.23 2.90
CA ASN A 115 -1.31 10.97 1.87
C ASN A 115 -2.71 11.27 2.43
N PRO A 116 -3.44 12.27 1.92
CA PRO A 116 -4.81 12.56 2.35
C PRO A 116 -5.75 11.40 2.01
N ALA A 117 -6.96 11.43 2.54
CA ALA A 117 -7.97 10.42 2.24
C ALA A 117 -8.37 10.50 0.75
N HIS A 118 -8.18 9.41 0.03
CA HIS A 118 -8.43 9.30 -1.41
C HIS A 118 -8.85 7.88 -1.80
N VAL A 119 -9.19 7.71 -3.06
CA VAL A 119 -9.50 6.43 -3.73
C VAL A 119 -8.74 6.34 -5.04
N HIS A 120 -8.75 5.18 -5.67
CA HIS A 120 -8.10 4.94 -6.97
C HIS A 120 -9.09 4.55 -8.06
N GLY A 121 -8.59 4.43 -9.29
CA GLY A 121 -9.33 3.80 -10.39
C GLY A 121 -9.18 2.27 -10.40
N GLY A 122 -9.88 1.62 -11.33
CA GLY A 122 -9.84 0.15 -11.49
C GLY A 122 -10.83 -0.60 -10.61
N HIS A 123 -10.51 -1.84 -10.22
CA HIS A 123 -11.34 -2.67 -9.36
C HIS A 123 -10.70 -2.93 -8.01
N LEU A 124 -9.37 -3.12 -7.98
CA LEU A 124 -8.57 -3.37 -6.79
C LEU A 124 -7.48 -2.33 -6.68
N SER A 125 -7.10 -2.04 -5.44
CA SER A 125 -5.94 -1.24 -5.07
C SER A 125 -5.11 -1.96 -4.05
N GLY A 126 -3.85 -1.54 -3.92
CA GLY A 126 -2.97 -2.04 -2.89
C GLY A 126 -1.98 -0.99 -2.42
N ALA A 127 -1.54 -1.14 -1.18
CA ALA A 127 -0.49 -0.33 -0.58
C ALA A 127 0.44 -1.22 0.23
N GLY A 128 1.75 -1.06 0.05
CA GLY A 128 2.75 -1.88 0.74
C GLY A 128 3.92 -1.06 1.27
N TYR A 129 4.64 -1.65 2.22
CA TYR A 129 5.74 -1.00 2.92
C TYR A 129 7.07 -1.71 2.65
N LEU A 130 7.95 -1.06 1.91
CA LEU A 130 9.27 -1.59 1.52
C LEU A 130 10.39 -1.15 2.48
N LYS A 131 10.23 0.02 3.11
CA LYS A 131 11.18 0.62 4.04
C LYS A 131 10.43 1.54 5.00
N LEU A 132 10.89 1.62 6.23
CA LEU A 132 10.33 2.51 7.25
C LEU A 132 11.41 3.43 7.80
N PRO A 133 11.05 4.60 8.35
CA PRO A 133 12.00 5.44 9.07
C PRO A 133 12.47 4.74 10.35
N ASN A 134 13.63 5.12 10.85
CA ASN A 134 14.16 4.61 12.12
C ASN A 134 13.26 4.97 13.31
N SER A 135 12.52 6.07 13.20
CA SER A 135 11.58 6.56 14.19
C SER A 135 10.40 7.24 13.49
N PHE A 136 9.21 7.08 14.05
CA PHE A 136 8.03 7.87 13.65
C PHE A 136 7.85 9.14 14.50
N GLY A 137 8.82 9.43 15.39
CA GLY A 137 8.78 10.55 16.31
C GLY A 137 7.77 10.38 17.44
N LYS A 138 7.64 11.42 18.27
CA LYS A 138 6.73 11.45 19.41
C LYS A 138 5.43 12.13 19.02
N THR A 139 4.31 11.61 19.51
CA THR A 139 3.00 12.28 19.35
C THR A 139 2.96 13.57 20.18
N ILE A 140 2.32 14.60 19.63
CA ILE A 140 2.09 15.88 20.35
C ILE A 140 1.21 15.65 21.59
N GLN A 141 0.21 14.78 21.48
CA GLN A 141 -0.65 14.42 22.60
C GLN A 141 -0.15 13.14 23.26
N GLU A 142 0.70 13.26 24.28
CA GLU A 142 1.39 12.16 24.94
C GLU A 142 0.45 11.09 25.55
N LYS A 143 -0.80 11.46 25.90
CA LYS A 143 -1.80 10.54 26.46
C LYS A 143 -2.48 9.69 25.40
N LYS A 144 -2.24 9.93 24.11
CA LYS A 144 -2.82 9.17 23.01
C LYS A 144 -1.82 8.20 22.39
N LYS A 145 -2.33 7.11 21.82
CA LYS A 145 -1.51 6.18 21.03
C LYS A 145 -0.87 6.93 19.87
N ASN A 146 0.42 6.71 19.64
CA ASN A 146 1.10 7.24 18.46
C ASN A 146 0.56 6.55 17.20
N ILE A 147 0.05 7.35 16.26
CA ILE A 147 -0.50 6.92 14.97
C ILE A 147 0.28 7.49 13.79
N HIS A 148 1.48 8.03 14.03
CA HIS A 148 2.34 8.55 12.99
C HIS A 148 2.69 7.46 11.99
N GLY A 149 2.62 7.79 10.69
CA GLY A 149 2.87 6.85 9.60
C GLY A 149 1.83 5.75 9.42
N ASN A 150 0.78 5.69 10.26
CA ASN A 150 -0.26 4.68 10.12
C ASN A 150 -1.01 4.86 8.80
N ILE A 151 -1.37 3.73 8.19
CA ILE A 151 -2.36 3.69 7.11
C ILE A 151 -3.75 3.55 7.74
N ASN A 152 -4.68 4.37 7.23
CA ASN A 152 -6.07 4.35 7.68
C ASN A 152 -6.96 3.91 6.53
N PHE A 153 -7.94 3.06 6.82
CA PHE A 153 -9.00 2.65 5.90
C PHE A 153 -10.32 3.13 6.45
N ILE A 154 -11.13 3.79 5.62
CA ILE A 154 -12.35 4.49 6.04
C ILE A 154 -13.52 4.05 5.19
N HIS A 155 -14.62 3.59 5.81
CA HIS A 155 -15.85 3.22 5.14
C HIS A 155 -17.07 3.46 6.03
N GLY A 156 -17.98 4.33 5.58
CA GLY A 156 -19.17 4.70 6.36
C GLY A 156 -18.86 5.61 7.54
N THR A 157 -19.73 5.59 8.53
CA THR A 157 -19.64 6.39 9.76
C THR A 157 -19.53 5.50 10.99
N GLU A 158 -18.83 5.99 12.01
CA GLU A 158 -18.80 5.33 13.31
C GLU A 158 -20.15 5.52 14.03
N GLN A 159 -20.72 4.43 14.49
CA GLN A 159 -21.97 4.39 15.23
C GLN A 159 -21.91 3.33 16.33
N PHE A 160 -22.94 3.23 17.17
CA PHE A 160 -23.03 2.19 18.18
C PHE A 160 -22.87 0.79 17.54
N LEU A 161 -21.88 0.04 18.00
CA LEU A 161 -21.50 -1.29 17.49
C LEU A 161 -20.98 -1.31 16.03
N SER A 162 -20.62 -0.17 15.45
CA SER A 162 -20.06 -0.09 14.08
C SER A 162 -18.79 0.75 14.06
N LYS A 163 -17.77 0.26 13.38
CA LYS A 163 -16.54 1.00 13.11
C LYS A 163 -16.59 1.60 11.71
N GLY A 164 -16.31 2.89 11.60
CA GLY A 164 -16.17 3.60 10.32
C GLY A 164 -14.72 3.71 9.84
N ALA A 165 -13.74 3.42 10.68
CA ALA A 165 -12.33 3.51 10.33
C ALA A 165 -11.47 2.47 11.04
N ILE A 166 -10.38 2.08 10.40
CA ILE A 166 -9.32 1.22 10.94
C ILE A 166 -8.00 1.90 10.67
N SER A 167 -7.11 1.86 11.67
CA SER A 167 -5.76 2.43 11.60
C SER A 167 -4.74 1.35 11.89
N GLU A 168 -3.90 1.05 10.90
CA GLU A 168 -2.89 0.00 10.97
C GLU A 168 -1.49 0.62 11.04
N LYS A 169 -0.67 0.11 11.98
CA LYS A 169 0.73 0.51 12.08
C LYS A 169 1.52 -0.18 10.96
N PRO A 170 2.34 0.55 10.17
CA PRO A 170 3.10 -0.05 9.10
C PRO A 170 4.20 -0.99 9.64
N CYS A 171 4.40 -2.10 8.94
CA CYS A 171 5.56 -2.98 9.09
C CYS A 171 6.18 -3.21 7.71
N VAL A 172 7.51 -3.31 7.65
CA VAL A 172 8.18 -3.68 6.39
C VAL A 172 7.70 -5.04 5.95
N GLY A 173 7.34 -5.16 4.68
CA GLY A 173 6.79 -6.38 4.09
C GLY A 173 5.26 -6.47 4.13
N ASP A 174 4.56 -5.64 4.90
CA ASP A 174 3.10 -5.59 4.84
C ASP A 174 2.63 -5.09 3.47
N PHE A 175 1.66 -5.77 2.88
CA PHE A 175 0.91 -5.31 1.72
C PHE A 175 -0.59 -5.46 1.98
N TYR A 176 -1.31 -4.38 1.82
CA TYR A 176 -2.77 -4.34 1.91
C TYR A 176 -3.37 -4.37 0.51
N ILE A 177 -4.41 -5.18 0.30
CA ILE A 177 -5.19 -5.25 -0.93
C ILE A 177 -6.67 -5.04 -0.59
N PHE A 178 -7.35 -4.20 -1.37
CA PHE A 178 -8.71 -3.74 -1.07
C PHE A 178 -9.42 -3.25 -2.34
N PRO A 179 -10.76 -3.09 -2.31
CA PRO A 179 -11.50 -2.50 -3.43
C PRO A 179 -11.06 -1.06 -3.66
N HIS A 180 -10.93 -0.65 -4.92
CA HIS A 180 -10.44 0.67 -5.32
C HIS A 180 -11.17 1.86 -4.66
N TYR A 181 -12.46 1.68 -4.35
CA TYR A 181 -13.32 2.71 -3.74
C TYR A 181 -13.17 2.86 -2.23
N LEU A 182 -12.39 1.99 -1.58
CA LEU A 182 -12.15 2.12 -0.13
C LEU A 182 -11.25 3.30 0.13
N PHE A 183 -11.79 4.31 0.83
CA PHE A 183 -11.01 5.47 1.23
C PHE A 183 -9.85 5.06 2.14
N HIS A 184 -8.68 5.57 1.83
CA HIS A 184 -7.50 5.34 2.65
C HIS A 184 -6.60 6.57 2.69
N SER A 185 -5.82 6.69 3.74
CA SER A 185 -4.87 7.78 3.98
C SER A 185 -3.64 7.26 4.68
N VAL A 186 -2.52 8.00 4.60
CA VAL A 186 -1.34 7.73 5.41
C VAL A 186 -1.03 8.97 6.24
N ASN A 187 -0.91 8.78 7.54
CA ASN A 187 -0.62 9.87 8.47
C ASN A 187 0.82 10.38 8.29
N PRO A 188 1.07 11.68 8.55
CA PRO A 188 2.42 12.20 8.65
C PRO A 188 3.17 11.59 9.84
N PHE A 189 4.48 11.74 9.84
CA PHE A 189 5.35 11.45 10.98
C PHE A 189 6.39 12.56 11.17
N ILE A 190 7.06 12.59 12.29
CA ILE A 190 8.00 13.67 12.70
C ILE A 190 9.33 13.12 13.19
N GLY A 191 9.91 12.11 12.58
CA GLY A 191 11.17 11.56 13.08
C GLY A 191 12.00 10.86 12.06
#